data_0ae79c45c9de9f1af6503114f9fcd867
#
_entry.id   0ae79c45c9de9f1af6503114f9fcd867
#
_cell.length_a   1.000
_cell.length_b   1.000
_cell.length_c   1.000
_cell.angle_alpha   90.00
_cell.angle_beta   90.00
_cell.angle_gamma   90.00
#
_symmetry.space_group_name_H-M   'P 1'
#
loop_
_entity.id
_entity.type
_entity.pdbx_description
1 polymer ?
#
loop_
_entity_poly.entity_id
_entity_poly.type
_entity_poly.pdbx_seq_one_letter_code
_entity_poly.pdbx_strand_id
1 'polypeptide(L)' 'MENRVKVFREGRGWSQGELGRRLGVSRQTINAVETDKYDPSLPLALRMATLFGVPVDQLFIDHWEQPK' A
#
# COMPACT_ATOMS: atom_id res chain seq x y z
N MET A 1 7.72 -3.14 5.34
CA MET A 1 7.98 -3.58 3.95
C MET A 1 8.04 -2.36 3.05
N GLU A 2 9.05 -2.30 2.21
CA GLU A 2 9.17 -1.21 1.23
C GLU A 2 7.95 -1.20 0.32
N ASN A 3 7.44 0.00 0.01
CA ASN A 3 6.25 0.12 -0.83
C ASN A 3 6.21 1.47 -1.55
N ARG A 4 5.31 1.55 -2.53
CA ARG A 4 5.08 2.74 -3.33
C ARG A 4 3.68 3.31 -3.12
N VAL A 5 3.05 2.99 -2.00
CA VAL A 5 1.68 3.42 -1.72
C VAL A 5 1.56 4.95 -1.78
N LYS A 6 2.51 5.66 -1.15
CA LYS A 6 2.50 7.11 -1.16
C LYS A 6 2.60 7.68 -2.57
N VAL A 7 3.46 7.10 -3.40
CA VAL A 7 3.64 7.56 -4.80
C VAL A 7 2.34 7.42 -5.56
N PHE A 8 1.70 6.26 -5.50
CA PHE A 8 0.44 6.02 -6.21
C PHE A 8 -0.68 6.89 -5.65
N ARG A 9 -0.73 7.05 -4.32
CA ARG A 9 -1.74 7.89 -3.67
C ARG A 9 -1.62 9.34 -4.12
N GLU A 10 -0.41 9.88 -4.05
CA GLU A 10 -0.17 11.27 -4.46
C GLU A 10 -0.41 11.47 -5.96
N GLY A 11 -0.11 10.47 -6.76
CA GLY A 11 -0.41 10.49 -8.19
C GLY A 11 -1.91 10.59 -8.49
N ARG A 12 -2.76 10.16 -7.56
CA ARG A 12 -4.21 10.31 -7.67
C ARG A 12 -4.72 11.60 -7.04
N GLY A 13 -3.85 12.38 -6.39
CA GLY A 13 -4.25 13.58 -5.67
C GLY A 13 -5.01 13.31 -4.38
N TRP A 14 -4.83 12.14 -3.79
CA TRP A 14 -5.54 11.74 -2.57
C TRP A 14 -4.71 12.00 -1.32
N SER A 15 -5.38 12.47 -0.25
CA SER A 15 -4.78 12.50 1.08
C SER A 15 -4.73 11.08 1.66
N GLN A 16 -3.97 10.90 2.74
CA GLN A 16 -3.99 9.63 3.48
C GLN A 16 -5.38 9.29 3.99
N GLY A 17 -6.12 10.31 4.45
CA GLY A 17 -7.50 10.11 4.90
C GLY A 17 -8.42 9.66 3.77
N GLU A 18 -8.27 10.23 2.57
CA GLU A 18 -9.06 9.82 1.42
C GLU A 18 -8.76 8.38 1.04
N LEU A 19 -7.49 7.99 1.00
CA LEU A 19 -7.13 6.61 0.69
C LEU A 19 -7.71 5.66 1.74
N GLY A 20 -7.60 6.02 3.02
CA GLY A 20 -8.18 5.22 4.11
C GLY A 20 -9.68 5.04 3.92
N ARG A 21 -10.39 6.11 3.59
CA ARG A 21 -11.83 6.06 3.36
C ARG A 21 -12.17 5.10 2.22
N ARG A 22 -11.42 5.16 1.12
CA ARG A 22 -11.66 4.30 -0.04
C ARG A 22 -11.42 2.83 0.26
N LEU A 23 -10.49 2.53 1.16
CA LEU A 23 -10.13 1.16 1.52
C LEU A 23 -10.86 0.65 2.76
N GLY A 24 -11.56 1.53 3.47
CA GLY A 24 -12.25 1.16 4.71
C GLY A 24 -11.32 1.00 5.90
N VAL A 25 -10.20 1.72 5.92
CA VAL A 25 -9.24 1.68 7.03
C VAL A 25 -8.96 3.11 7.50
N SER A 26 -8.34 3.25 8.67
CA SER A 26 -8.03 4.56 9.24
C SER A 26 -6.87 5.22 8.51
N ARG A 27 -6.80 6.57 8.64
CA ARG A 27 -5.66 7.33 8.16
C ARG A 27 -4.36 6.87 8.83
N GLN A 28 -4.43 6.53 10.12
CA GLN A 28 -3.26 6.03 10.84
C GLN A 28 -2.72 4.74 10.23
N THR A 29 -3.61 3.85 9.78
CA THR A 29 -3.21 2.62 9.11
C THR A 29 -2.45 2.95 7.82
N ILE A 30 -2.96 3.88 7.01
CA ILE A 30 -2.29 4.29 5.76
C ILE A 30 -0.92 4.87 6.08
N ASN A 31 -0.83 5.77 7.07
CA ASN A 31 0.45 6.36 7.45
C ASN A 31 1.44 5.28 7.90
N ALA A 32 1.00 4.32 8.69
CA ALA A 32 1.87 3.24 9.18
C ALA A 32 2.38 2.37 8.03
N VAL A 33 1.55 2.10 7.03
CA VAL A 33 1.97 1.37 5.84
C VAL A 33 2.99 2.17 5.05
N GLU A 34 2.72 3.45 4.79
CA GLU A 34 3.60 4.30 3.98
C GLU A 34 4.95 4.55 4.63
N THR A 35 5.00 4.58 5.96
CA THR A 35 6.25 4.80 6.71
C THR A 35 6.96 3.50 7.09
N ASP A 36 6.52 2.38 6.56
CA ASP A 36 7.15 1.08 6.73
C ASP A 36 7.10 0.54 8.17
N LYS A 37 6.15 1.03 8.96
CA LYS A 37 5.97 0.61 10.35
C LYS A 37 4.98 -0.54 10.51
N TYR A 38 4.25 -0.85 9.46
CA TYR A 38 3.19 -1.86 9.48
C TYR A 38 3.07 -2.49 8.10
N ASP A 39 3.13 -3.82 8.05
CA ASP A 39 2.89 -4.55 6.82
C ASP A 39 1.38 -4.83 6.72
N PRO A 40 0.73 -4.42 5.64
CA PRO A 40 -0.70 -4.65 5.52
C PRO A 40 -1.01 -6.15 5.43
N SER A 41 -2.21 -6.52 5.88
CA SER A 41 -2.70 -7.88 5.64
C SER A 41 -2.76 -8.14 4.14
N LEU A 42 -2.74 -9.41 3.76
CA LEU A 42 -2.87 -9.75 2.34
C LEU A 42 -4.16 -9.19 1.73
N PRO A 43 -5.34 -9.30 2.37
CA PRO A 43 -6.54 -8.68 1.81
C PRO A 43 -6.39 -7.18 1.59
N LEU A 44 -5.78 -6.45 2.51
CA LEU A 44 -5.60 -5.01 2.36
C LEU A 44 -4.64 -4.70 1.21
N ALA A 45 -3.54 -5.44 1.12
CA ALA A 45 -2.56 -5.26 0.04
C ALA A 45 -3.19 -5.51 -1.33
N LEU A 46 -4.02 -6.55 -1.45
CA LEU A 46 -4.70 -6.86 -2.70
C LEU A 46 -5.72 -5.78 -3.07
N ARG A 47 -6.44 -5.22 -2.08
CA ARG A 47 -7.38 -4.12 -2.30
C ARG A 47 -6.66 -2.87 -2.77
N MET A 48 -5.51 -2.56 -2.18
CA MET A 48 -4.70 -1.42 -2.62
C MET A 48 -4.25 -1.59 -4.07
N ALA A 49 -3.75 -2.77 -4.41
CA ALA A 49 -3.30 -3.05 -5.77
C ALA A 49 -4.46 -2.92 -6.77
N THR A 50 -5.63 -3.45 -6.43
CA THR A 50 -6.82 -3.33 -7.28
C THR A 50 -7.23 -1.86 -7.44
N LEU A 51 -7.22 -1.10 -6.34
CA LEU A 51 -7.60 0.31 -6.37
C LEU A 51 -6.69 1.13 -7.27
N PHE A 52 -5.39 0.88 -7.19
CA PHE A 52 -4.39 1.58 -8.02
C PHE A 52 -4.24 0.97 -9.41
N GLY A 53 -4.83 -0.19 -9.67
CA GLY A 53 -4.78 -0.81 -10.99
C GLY A 53 -3.41 -1.37 -11.34
N VAL A 54 -2.66 -1.84 -10.36
CA VAL A 54 -1.32 -2.40 -10.55
C VAL A 54 -1.20 -3.76 -9.87
N PRO A 55 -0.28 -4.62 -10.33
CA PRO A 55 0.02 -5.85 -9.60
C PRO A 55 0.56 -5.54 -8.20
N VAL A 56 0.27 -6.41 -7.24
CA VAL A 56 0.65 -6.18 -5.86
C VAL A 56 2.18 -6.09 -5.68
N ASP A 57 2.94 -6.80 -6.50
CA ASP A 57 4.40 -6.78 -6.44
C ASP A 57 5.01 -5.51 -7.06
N GLN A 58 4.23 -4.69 -7.73
CA GLN A 58 4.65 -3.34 -8.13
C GLN A 58 4.34 -2.31 -7.06
N LEU A 59 3.48 -2.63 -6.12
CA LEU A 59 3.09 -1.73 -5.04
C LEU A 59 3.88 -2.01 -3.76
N PHE A 60 4.11 -3.28 -3.45
CA PHE A 60 4.87 -3.72 -2.29
C PHE A 60 6.10 -4.48 -2.76
N ILE A 61 7.27 -4.03 -2.34
CA ILE A 61 8.54 -4.55 -2.83
C ILE A 61 9.06 -5.57 -1.83
N ASP A 62 9.19 -6.82 -2.27
CA ASP A 62 9.77 -7.88 -1.47
C ASP A 62 11.17 -8.18 -2.00
N HIS A 63 12.16 -8.12 -1.10
CA HIS A 63 13.55 -8.37 -1.46
C HIS A 63 13.96 -9.82 -1.23
N TRP A 64 12.98 -10.69 -0.93
CA TRP A 64 13.26 -12.10 -0.75
C TRP A 64 13.75 -12.72 -2.05
N GLU A 65 14.80 -13.50 -1.97
CA GLU A 65 15.33 -14.23 -3.11
C GLU A 65 15.26 -15.73 -2.83
N GLN A 66 14.88 -16.50 -3.87
CA GLN A 66 14.79 -17.94 -3.75
C GLN A 66 16.20 -18.52 -3.52
N PRO A 67 16.39 -19.37 -2.51
CA PRO A 67 17.68 -20.03 -2.31
C PRO A 67 18.02 -20.93 -3.52
N LYS A 68 19.31 -20.98 -3.84
CA LYS A 68 19.80 -21.86 -4.89
C LYS A 68 20.03 -23.27 -4.36
#